data_7d2fd8013ad4855cc1f310e8d23ceff1
#
_entry.id   7d2fd8013ad4855cc1f310e8d23ceff1
#
_cell.length_a   1.000
_cell.length_b   1.000
_cell.length_c   1.000
_cell.angle_alpha   90.00
_cell.angle_beta   90.00
_cell.angle_gamma   90.00
#
_symmetry.space_group_name_H-M   'P 1'
#
loop_
_entity.id
_entity.type
_entity.pdbx_description
1 polymer ?
#
loop_
_entity_poly.entity_id
_entity_poly.type
_entity_poly.pdbx_seq_one_letter_code
_entity_poly.pdbx_strand_id
1 'polypeptide(L)'
;DYARLGHQIKCNPAIKTAADRDAVRAAVASGVIDVIATDHAPHTWEEKSQTYFKAPSGLPLIQHPLLILMDLARQGAFTLETAIQRACHAPAILFGVEQRGYIREGYWADLVVVDPAKPQPVTKAGLLYQCGWSPFEGHTFGSSIERTFVNGVCVYENGQVRPDAPKGQRLTFNGNVR
;
A
#
# COMPACT_ATOMS: atom_id res chain seq x y z
N ASP A 1 -8.71 10.97 14.76
CA ASP A 1 -8.60 9.50 14.86
C ASP A 1 -7.97 9.02 16.17
N TYR A 2 -7.02 9.74 16.79
CA TYR A 2 -6.42 9.32 18.07
C TYR A 2 -7.45 9.10 19.18
N ALA A 3 -8.51 9.91 19.26
CA ALA A 3 -9.57 9.73 20.26
C ALA A 3 -10.34 8.40 20.07
N ARG A 4 -10.40 7.87 18.85
CA ARG A 4 -11.11 6.63 18.51
C ARG A 4 -10.20 5.41 18.46
N LEU A 5 -9.02 5.55 17.87
CA LEU A 5 -8.10 4.44 17.57
C LEU A 5 -6.91 4.38 18.53
N GLY A 6 -6.62 5.49 19.23
CA GLY A 6 -5.58 5.55 20.26
C GLY A 6 -4.23 5.01 19.81
N HIS A 7 -3.73 4.02 20.53
CA HIS A 7 -2.45 3.36 20.29
C HIS A 7 -2.39 2.58 18.96
N GLN A 8 -3.53 2.17 18.41
CA GLN A 8 -3.59 1.41 17.16
C GLN A 8 -2.97 2.17 15.99
N ILE A 9 -3.14 3.51 15.95
CA ILE A 9 -2.58 4.36 14.89
C ILE A 9 -1.26 5.04 15.26
N LYS A 10 -0.62 4.59 16.34
CA LYS A 10 0.72 5.07 16.67
C LYS A 10 1.70 4.63 15.59
N CYS A 11 2.32 5.60 14.92
CA CYS A 11 3.36 5.41 13.91
C CYS A 11 4.46 6.49 14.08
N ASN A 12 5.54 6.35 13.39
CA ASN A 12 6.63 7.31 13.36
C ASN A 12 7.02 7.62 11.90
N PRO A 13 6.92 8.88 11.46
CA PRO A 13 6.45 10.06 12.21
C PRO A 13 4.97 9.96 12.59
N ALA A 14 4.59 10.54 13.73
CA ALA A 14 3.22 10.50 14.22
C ALA A 14 2.25 11.22 13.26
N ILE A 15 1.01 10.74 13.17
CA ILE A 15 -0.07 11.43 12.46
C ILE A 15 -0.30 12.81 13.09
N LYS A 16 -0.33 13.84 12.28
CA LYS A 16 -0.45 15.25 12.69
C LYS A 16 -1.87 15.78 12.47
N THR A 17 -1.97 17.03 12.07
CA THR A 17 -3.23 17.73 11.81
C THR A 17 -3.79 17.45 10.42
N ALA A 18 -5.03 17.87 10.16
CA ALA A 18 -5.60 17.83 8.82
C ALA A 18 -4.81 18.72 7.83
N ALA A 19 -4.30 19.86 8.29
CA ALA A 19 -3.49 20.75 7.46
C ALA A 19 -2.19 20.09 7.01
N ASP A 20 -1.50 19.35 7.90
CA ASP A 20 -0.29 18.60 7.54
C ASP A 20 -0.59 17.51 6.50
N ARG A 21 -1.68 16.78 6.69
CA ARG A 21 -2.16 15.78 5.73
C ARG A 21 -2.39 16.39 4.36
N ASP A 22 -3.08 17.51 4.29
CA ASP A 22 -3.44 18.15 3.04
C ASP A 22 -2.20 18.77 2.36
N ALA A 23 -1.25 19.30 3.12
CA ALA A 23 0.04 19.73 2.61
C ALA A 23 0.86 18.58 2.02
N VAL A 24 0.90 17.41 2.68
CA VAL A 24 1.57 16.22 2.15
C VAL A 24 0.90 15.74 0.85
N ARG A 25 -0.43 15.72 0.77
CA ARG A 25 -1.16 15.36 -0.46
C ARG A 25 -0.87 16.34 -1.60
N ALA A 26 -0.82 17.63 -1.31
CA ALA A 26 -0.45 18.65 -2.29
C ALA A 26 1.01 18.49 -2.77
N ALA A 27 1.92 18.10 -1.88
CA ALA A 27 3.32 17.83 -2.23
C ALA A 27 3.47 16.60 -3.13
N VAL A 28 2.63 15.55 -2.94
CA VAL A 28 2.54 14.41 -3.86
C VAL A 28 2.02 14.86 -5.22
N ALA A 29 0.92 15.62 -5.25
CA ALA A 29 0.29 16.09 -6.48
C ALA A 29 1.23 16.98 -7.31
N SER A 30 1.98 17.89 -6.66
CA SER A 30 2.92 18.82 -7.31
C SER A 30 4.27 18.19 -7.69
N GLY A 31 4.58 16.97 -7.21
CA GLY A 31 5.85 16.32 -7.50
C GLY A 31 7.01 16.68 -6.57
N VAL A 32 6.76 17.34 -5.47
CA VAL A 32 7.75 17.58 -4.41
C VAL A 32 8.10 16.27 -3.69
N ILE A 33 7.13 15.37 -3.54
CA ILE A 33 7.34 14.01 -3.04
C ILE A 33 7.44 13.07 -4.23
N ASP A 34 8.57 12.37 -4.35
CA ASP A 34 8.86 11.48 -5.48
C ASP A 34 8.21 10.11 -5.35
N VAL A 35 8.12 9.55 -4.15
CA VAL A 35 7.71 8.16 -3.90
C VAL A 35 6.66 8.09 -2.81
N ILE A 36 5.65 7.25 -3.02
CA ILE A 36 4.71 6.82 -1.99
C ILE A 36 5.08 5.40 -1.59
N ALA A 37 5.27 5.20 -0.29
CA ALA A 37 5.55 3.89 0.30
C ALA A 37 4.62 3.64 1.49
N THR A 38 4.56 2.38 1.97
CA THR A 38 3.58 1.97 2.98
C THR A 38 4.05 2.17 4.41
N ASP A 39 5.35 2.22 4.65
CA ASP A 39 5.93 2.11 5.99
C ASP A 39 5.31 0.91 6.77
N HIS A 40 5.15 -0.23 6.08
CA HIS A 40 4.54 -1.43 6.65
C HIS A 40 5.40 -1.99 7.78
N ALA A 41 4.99 -1.73 9.01
CA ALA A 41 5.63 -2.19 10.24
C ALA A 41 4.58 -2.88 11.13
N PRO A 42 4.22 -4.15 10.85
CA PRO A 42 3.20 -4.86 11.60
C PRO A 42 3.72 -5.28 12.98
N HIS A 43 2.86 -5.11 13.98
CA HIS A 43 3.04 -5.61 15.34
C HIS A 43 1.82 -6.45 15.71
N THR A 44 1.98 -7.38 16.65
CA THR A 44 0.84 -8.17 17.11
C THR A 44 -0.19 -7.29 17.83
N TRP A 45 -1.40 -7.80 17.93
CA TRP A 45 -2.46 -7.07 18.65
C TRP A 45 -2.09 -6.84 20.11
N GLU A 46 -1.48 -7.82 20.76
CA GLU A 46 -1.03 -7.75 22.16
C GLU A 46 0.00 -6.63 22.36
N GLU A 47 0.98 -6.51 21.45
CA GLU A 47 1.97 -5.43 21.47
C GLU A 47 1.30 -4.06 21.28
N LYS A 48 0.36 -3.96 20.35
CA LYS A 48 -0.36 -2.71 20.07
C LYS A 48 -1.36 -2.34 21.14
N SER A 49 -1.91 -3.29 21.90
CA SER A 49 -2.96 -3.07 22.92
C SER A 49 -2.44 -2.54 24.25
N GLN A 50 -1.20 -2.10 24.31
CA GLN A 50 -0.63 -1.46 25.49
C GLN A 50 -0.97 0.04 25.55
N THR A 51 -0.58 0.71 26.63
CA THR A 51 -0.72 2.17 26.71
C THR A 51 0.06 2.84 25.57
N TYR A 52 -0.35 4.04 25.14
CA TYR A 52 0.26 4.73 24.00
C TYR A 52 1.78 4.81 24.09
N PHE A 53 2.35 5.07 25.25
CA PHE A 53 3.82 5.18 25.41
C PHE A 53 4.54 3.83 25.32
N LYS A 54 3.90 2.74 25.69
CA LYS A 54 4.47 1.38 25.65
C LYS A 54 4.22 0.68 24.31
N ALA A 55 3.12 1.01 23.63
CA ALA A 55 2.81 0.42 22.34
C ALA A 55 3.87 0.79 21.30
N PRO A 56 4.35 -0.16 20.48
CA PRO A 56 5.30 0.13 19.41
C PRO A 56 4.69 1.01 18.32
N SER A 57 5.54 1.79 17.64
CA SER A 57 5.15 2.54 16.45
C SER A 57 5.15 1.59 15.24
N GLY A 58 4.11 1.68 14.40
CA GLY A 58 3.99 0.89 13.17
C GLY A 58 2.58 0.38 12.93
N LEU A 59 2.26 0.18 11.65
CA LEU A 59 0.93 -0.20 11.18
C LEU A 59 1.03 -1.30 10.12
N PRO A 60 0.10 -2.28 10.09
CA PRO A 60 -0.03 -3.23 8.99
C PRO A 60 -0.74 -2.56 7.80
N LEU A 61 0.00 -2.15 6.77
CA LEU A 61 -0.52 -1.33 5.68
C LEU A 61 -0.40 -1.96 4.29
N ILE A 62 0.49 -2.95 4.07
CA ILE A 62 0.87 -3.40 2.72
C ILE A 62 -0.26 -4.01 1.89
N GLN A 63 -1.34 -4.47 2.52
CA GLN A 63 -2.48 -5.07 1.79
C GLN A 63 -3.34 -4.02 1.08
N HIS A 64 -3.39 -2.78 1.56
CA HIS A 64 -4.40 -1.81 1.14
C HIS A 64 -3.86 -0.55 0.41
N PRO A 65 -2.55 -0.36 0.15
CA PRO A 65 -2.05 0.92 -0.36
C PRO A 65 -2.65 1.32 -1.69
N LEU A 66 -2.82 0.37 -2.63
CA LEU A 66 -3.40 0.67 -3.93
C LEU A 66 -4.86 1.13 -3.80
N LEU A 67 -5.65 0.49 -2.95
CA LEU A 67 -7.05 0.89 -2.71
C LEU A 67 -7.14 2.26 -2.05
N ILE A 68 -6.25 2.59 -1.12
CA ILE A 68 -6.12 3.92 -0.53
C ILE A 68 -5.82 4.97 -1.60
N LEU A 69 -4.85 4.69 -2.48
CA LEU A 69 -4.46 5.61 -3.55
C LEU A 69 -5.59 5.82 -4.55
N MET A 70 -6.34 4.78 -4.89
CA MET A 70 -7.51 4.90 -5.77
C MET A 70 -8.62 5.75 -5.13
N ASP A 71 -8.89 5.57 -3.85
CA ASP A 71 -9.88 6.39 -3.15
C ASP A 71 -9.43 7.86 -3.03
N LEU A 72 -8.14 8.11 -2.77
CA LEU A 72 -7.58 9.47 -2.76
C LEU A 72 -7.65 10.14 -4.15
N ALA A 73 -7.40 9.38 -5.22
CA ALA A 73 -7.55 9.89 -6.59
C ALA A 73 -9.03 10.21 -6.90
N ARG A 74 -9.95 9.34 -6.49
CA ARG A 74 -11.39 9.58 -6.63
C ARG A 74 -11.87 10.81 -5.86
N GLN A 75 -11.28 11.10 -4.71
CA GLN A 75 -11.53 12.29 -3.90
C GLN A 75 -10.86 13.56 -4.45
N GLY A 76 -10.07 13.46 -5.53
CA GLY A 76 -9.38 14.59 -6.15
C GLY A 76 -8.11 15.06 -5.45
N ALA A 77 -7.53 14.24 -4.54
CA ALA A 77 -6.27 14.57 -3.88
C ALA A 77 -5.09 14.66 -4.88
N PHE A 78 -5.12 13.82 -5.90
CA PHE A 78 -4.22 13.75 -7.07
C PHE A 78 -4.86 12.86 -8.13
N THR A 79 -4.27 12.79 -9.33
CA THR A 79 -4.78 11.91 -10.39
C THR A 79 -4.34 10.46 -10.18
N LEU A 80 -5.03 9.50 -10.81
CA LEU A 80 -4.62 8.09 -10.76
C LEU A 80 -3.23 7.90 -11.38
N GLU A 81 -2.93 8.61 -12.47
CA GLU A 81 -1.61 8.61 -13.11
C GLU A 81 -0.51 9.07 -12.14
N THR A 82 -0.77 10.12 -11.36
CA THR A 82 0.15 10.57 -10.30
C THR A 82 0.33 9.47 -9.25
N ALA A 83 -0.73 8.81 -8.80
CA ALA A 83 -0.62 7.70 -7.85
C ALA A 83 0.29 6.57 -8.40
N ILE A 84 0.06 6.14 -9.64
CA ILE A 84 0.87 5.09 -10.29
C ILE A 84 2.31 5.56 -10.50
N GLN A 85 2.50 6.82 -10.94
CA GLN A 85 3.84 7.39 -11.10
C GLN A 85 4.62 7.33 -9.78
N ARG A 86 4.02 7.70 -8.65
CA ARG A 86 4.68 7.76 -7.34
C ARG A 86 4.81 6.41 -6.63
N ALA A 87 3.91 5.46 -6.90
CA ALA A 87 3.91 4.15 -6.24
C ALA A 87 4.60 3.03 -7.05
N CYS A 88 4.72 3.18 -8.39
CA CYS A 88 5.27 2.14 -9.27
C CYS A 88 6.50 2.61 -10.05
N HIS A 89 6.36 3.69 -10.83
CA HIS A 89 7.43 4.14 -11.73
C HIS A 89 8.59 4.78 -11.00
N ALA A 90 8.31 5.75 -10.13
CA ALA A 90 9.34 6.48 -9.40
C ALA A 90 10.19 5.59 -8.49
N PRO A 91 9.63 4.63 -7.73
CA PRO A 91 10.44 3.67 -6.97
C PRO A 91 11.37 2.84 -7.87
N ALA A 92 10.87 2.35 -9.00
CA ALA A 92 11.68 1.57 -9.92
C ALA A 92 12.87 2.38 -10.48
N ILE A 93 12.64 3.65 -10.80
CA ILE A 93 13.69 4.56 -11.26
C ILE A 93 14.67 4.88 -10.13
N LEU A 94 14.15 5.31 -8.96
CA LEU A 94 14.95 5.76 -7.83
C LEU A 94 15.90 4.68 -7.33
N PHE A 95 15.42 3.44 -7.25
CA PHE A 95 16.21 2.31 -6.77
C PHE A 95 16.89 1.52 -7.89
N GLY A 96 16.77 1.95 -9.14
CA GLY A 96 17.38 1.27 -10.28
C GLY A 96 16.87 -0.17 -10.48
N VAL A 97 15.60 -0.44 -10.17
CA VAL A 97 15.01 -1.77 -10.32
C VAL A 97 14.86 -2.10 -11.80
N GLU A 98 15.46 -3.21 -12.23
CA GLU A 98 15.48 -3.62 -13.64
C GLU A 98 14.18 -4.33 -14.04
N GLN A 99 13.70 -4.00 -15.24
CA GLN A 99 12.58 -4.66 -15.91
C GLN A 99 11.27 -4.74 -15.09
N ARG A 100 11.05 -3.78 -14.18
CA ARG A 100 9.84 -3.67 -13.34
C ARG A 100 9.35 -2.22 -13.24
N GLY A 101 8.19 -2.03 -12.65
CA GLY A 101 7.58 -0.72 -12.44
C GLY A 101 6.82 -0.17 -13.64
N TYR A 102 6.87 -0.85 -14.80
CA TYR A 102 6.18 -0.45 -16.04
C TYR A 102 5.58 -1.66 -16.75
N ILE A 103 4.50 -1.45 -17.48
CA ILE A 103 3.95 -2.43 -18.43
C ILE A 103 4.64 -2.19 -19.77
N ARG A 104 5.65 -3.02 -20.09
CA ARG A 104 6.45 -2.95 -21.31
C ARG A 104 6.85 -4.33 -21.77
N GLU A 105 7.06 -4.51 -23.09
CA GLU A 105 7.67 -5.74 -23.63
C GLU A 105 9.05 -5.98 -23.01
N GLY A 106 9.33 -7.22 -22.65
CA GLY A 106 10.57 -7.64 -21.98
C GLY A 106 10.61 -7.36 -20.47
N TYR A 107 9.57 -6.74 -19.91
CA TYR A 107 9.46 -6.54 -18.46
C TYR A 107 8.72 -7.70 -17.79
N TRP A 108 9.04 -7.93 -16.53
CA TRP A 108 8.34 -8.90 -15.72
C TRP A 108 6.87 -8.48 -15.54
N ALA A 109 5.98 -9.44 -15.71
CA ALA A 109 4.55 -9.19 -15.55
C ALA A 109 4.16 -9.24 -14.05
N ASP A 110 4.58 -8.21 -13.31
CA ASP A 110 4.10 -7.90 -11.95
C ASP A 110 2.93 -6.95 -12.10
N LEU A 111 1.72 -7.49 -12.10
CA LEU A 111 0.51 -6.77 -12.48
C LEU A 111 -0.56 -6.91 -11.41
N VAL A 112 -1.38 -5.89 -11.27
CA VAL A 112 -2.60 -5.93 -10.46
C VAL A 112 -3.79 -5.57 -11.33
N VAL A 113 -4.83 -6.40 -11.31
CA VAL A 113 -6.12 -6.12 -11.95
C VAL A 113 -7.08 -5.62 -10.89
N VAL A 114 -7.63 -4.44 -11.14
CA VAL A 114 -8.52 -3.73 -10.21
C VAL A 114 -9.87 -3.50 -10.87
N ASP A 115 -10.96 -3.74 -10.14
CA ASP A 115 -12.28 -3.24 -10.51
C ASP A 115 -12.51 -1.89 -9.81
N PRO A 116 -12.55 -0.78 -10.56
CA PRO A 116 -12.67 0.56 -9.98
C PRO A 116 -14.07 0.88 -9.43
N ALA A 117 -15.07 0.05 -9.72
CA ALA A 117 -16.47 0.28 -9.36
C ALA A 117 -17.01 -0.72 -8.32
N LYS A 118 -16.23 -1.75 -7.97
CA LYS A 118 -16.64 -2.79 -7.02
C LYS A 118 -16.12 -2.48 -5.61
N PRO A 119 -17.00 -2.15 -4.64
CA PRO A 119 -16.56 -1.88 -3.28
C PRO A 119 -15.91 -3.10 -2.61
N GLN A 120 -14.86 -2.85 -1.83
CA GLN A 120 -14.17 -3.87 -1.05
C GLN A 120 -14.22 -3.54 0.45
N PRO A 121 -15.04 -4.23 1.25
CA PRO A 121 -15.04 -4.06 2.71
C PRO A 121 -13.80 -4.71 3.32
N VAL A 122 -13.22 -4.05 4.32
CA VAL A 122 -12.13 -4.59 5.12
C VAL A 122 -12.72 -5.31 6.33
N THR A 123 -12.69 -6.63 6.27
CA THR A 123 -13.16 -7.50 7.35
C THR A 123 -11.99 -8.27 7.93
N LYS A 124 -12.09 -8.68 9.20
CA LYS A 124 -11.04 -9.48 9.85
C LYS A 124 -10.75 -10.78 9.10
N ALA A 125 -11.76 -11.43 8.53
CA ALA A 125 -11.60 -12.64 7.74
C ALA A 125 -10.88 -12.42 6.40
N GLY A 126 -10.92 -11.21 5.85
CA GLY A 126 -10.25 -10.84 4.60
C GLY A 126 -8.82 -10.33 4.79
N LEU A 127 -8.31 -10.28 6.02
CA LEU A 127 -6.94 -9.83 6.28
C LEU A 127 -5.93 -10.95 6.01
N LEU A 128 -4.90 -10.62 5.24
CA LEU A 128 -3.78 -11.50 4.93
C LEU A 128 -2.55 -11.24 5.83
N TYR A 129 -2.67 -10.30 6.77
CA TYR A 129 -1.61 -10.00 7.74
C TYR A 129 -1.48 -11.09 8.79
N GLN A 130 -0.27 -11.55 9.06
CA GLN A 130 -0.01 -12.48 10.16
C GLN A 130 -0.35 -11.89 11.53
N CYS A 131 -0.28 -10.57 11.69
CA CYS A 131 -0.66 -9.88 12.93
C CYS A 131 -2.18 -9.85 13.17
N GLY A 132 -3.01 -10.25 12.19
CA GLY A 132 -4.46 -10.49 12.34
C GLY A 132 -5.33 -9.26 12.61
N TRP A 133 -4.85 -8.05 12.34
CA TRP A 133 -5.61 -6.80 12.49
C TRP A 133 -5.21 -5.77 11.43
N SER A 134 -6.05 -4.75 11.24
CA SER A 134 -5.77 -3.60 10.34
C SER A 134 -6.37 -2.32 10.90
N PRO A 135 -5.73 -1.16 10.71
CA PRO A 135 -6.33 0.13 11.08
C PRO A 135 -7.55 0.47 10.22
N PHE A 136 -7.78 -0.27 9.13
CA PHE A 136 -8.90 -0.10 8.21
C PHE A 136 -10.07 -1.06 8.45
N GLU A 137 -10.05 -1.90 9.50
CA GLU A 137 -11.21 -2.77 9.79
C GLU A 137 -12.50 -1.96 9.89
N GLY A 138 -13.55 -2.44 9.20
CA GLY A 138 -14.84 -1.75 9.07
C GLY A 138 -14.91 -0.65 8.01
N HIS A 139 -13.78 -0.30 7.38
CA HIS A 139 -13.77 0.60 6.22
C HIS A 139 -14.17 -0.16 4.94
N THR A 140 -14.80 0.54 3.99
CA THR A 140 -15.08 0.00 2.66
C THR A 140 -14.42 0.88 1.62
N PHE A 141 -13.44 0.32 0.91
CA PHE A 141 -12.83 0.96 -0.25
C PHE A 141 -13.79 0.93 -1.44
N GLY A 142 -13.73 1.94 -2.28
CA GLY A 142 -14.64 2.05 -3.43
C GLY A 142 -14.21 1.24 -4.67
N SER A 143 -13.12 0.50 -4.58
CA SER A 143 -12.58 -0.39 -5.62
C SER A 143 -12.10 -1.70 -5.00
N SER A 144 -11.89 -2.74 -5.82
CA SER A 144 -11.41 -4.04 -5.36
C SER A 144 -10.23 -4.54 -6.18
N ILE A 145 -9.37 -5.35 -5.51
CA ILE A 145 -8.33 -6.12 -6.19
C ILE A 145 -8.93 -7.43 -6.67
N GLU A 146 -8.95 -7.65 -7.97
CA GLU A 146 -9.48 -8.88 -8.57
C GLU A 146 -8.41 -9.94 -8.76
N ARG A 147 -7.22 -9.53 -9.24
CA ARG A 147 -6.07 -10.43 -9.45
C ARG A 147 -4.75 -9.72 -9.19
N THR A 148 -3.77 -10.49 -8.73
CA THR A 148 -2.37 -10.06 -8.65
C THR A 148 -1.49 -11.10 -9.34
N PHE A 149 -0.59 -10.63 -10.18
CA PHE A 149 0.39 -11.44 -10.87
C PHE A 149 1.79 -11.07 -10.39
N VAL A 150 2.62 -12.07 -10.15
CA VAL A 150 4.04 -11.92 -9.84
C VAL A 150 4.83 -12.75 -10.84
N ASN A 151 5.74 -12.13 -11.57
CA ASN A 151 6.52 -12.75 -12.65
C ASN A 151 5.63 -13.49 -13.68
N GLY A 152 4.46 -12.96 -14.00
CA GLY A 152 3.51 -13.53 -14.94
C GLY A 152 2.60 -14.63 -14.39
N VAL A 153 2.76 -15.00 -13.11
CA VAL A 153 1.92 -16.03 -12.46
C VAL A 153 0.89 -15.36 -11.57
N CYS A 154 -0.38 -15.76 -11.72
CA CYS A 154 -1.46 -15.30 -10.84
C CYS A 154 -1.27 -15.87 -9.44
N VAL A 155 -0.99 -15.00 -8.47
CA VAL A 155 -0.74 -15.36 -7.07
C VAL A 155 -1.93 -15.07 -6.15
N TYR A 156 -2.85 -14.21 -6.60
CA TYR A 156 -4.07 -13.85 -5.88
C TYR A 156 -5.22 -13.67 -6.86
N GLU A 157 -6.38 -14.20 -6.53
CA GLU A 157 -7.59 -14.08 -7.33
C GLU A 157 -8.83 -14.20 -6.44
N ASN A 158 -9.80 -13.30 -6.65
CA ASN A 158 -11.12 -13.34 -5.99
C ASN A 158 -11.05 -13.46 -4.45
N GLY A 159 -10.20 -12.71 -3.80
CA GLY A 159 -10.07 -12.70 -2.35
C GLY A 159 -9.14 -13.78 -1.77
N GLN A 160 -8.54 -14.62 -2.60
CA GLN A 160 -7.73 -15.75 -2.15
C GLN A 160 -6.31 -15.72 -2.71
N VAL A 161 -5.33 -15.95 -1.84
CA VAL A 161 -3.96 -16.24 -2.24
C VAL A 161 -3.90 -17.66 -2.78
N ARG A 162 -3.24 -17.87 -3.92
CA ARG A 162 -3.00 -19.21 -4.48
C ARG A 162 -1.86 -19.91 -3.75
N PRO A 163 -2.08 -20.98 -3.00
CA PRO A 163 -1.05 -21.62 -2.18
C PRO A 163 0.07 -22.25 -3.00
N ASP A 164 -0.25 -22.71 -4.23
CA ASP A 164 0.70 -23.36 -5.14
C ASP A 164 1.43 -22.35 -6.05
N ALA A 165 1.19 -21.05 -5.87
CA ALA A 165 1.86 -20.04 -6.67
C ALA A 165 3.37 -20.03 -6.37
N PRO A 166 4.23 -19.94 -7.39
CA PRO A 166 5.68 -19.86 -7.18
C PRO A 166 6.01 -18.59 -6.41
N LYS A 167 7.05 -18.68 -5.60
CA LYS A 167 7.60 -17.51 -4.89
C LYS A 167 8.13 -16.48 -5.88
N GLY A 168 8.08 -15.19 -5.50
CA GLY A 168 8.71 -14.12 -6.26
C GLY A 168 10.21 -14.36 -6.47
N GLN A 169 10.76 -13.74 -7.50
CA GLN A 169 12.18 -13.78 -7.78
C GLN A 169 12.88 -12.58 -7.15
N ARG A 170 14.18 -12.74 -6.85
CA ARG A 170 15.00 -11.64 -6.39
C ARG A 170 15.04 -10.52 -7.43
N LEU A 171 14.88 -9.27 -6.97
CA LEU A 171 15.04 -8.10 -7.83
C LEU A 171 16.50 -7.94 -8.24
N THR A 172 16.71 -7.49 -9.48
CA THR A 172 17.99 -7.01 -9.99
C THR A 172 17.99 -5.49 -10.04
N PHE A 173 19.17 -4.90 -9.86
CA PHE A 173 19.33 -3.46 -9.81
C PHE A 173 20.46 -3.05 -10.73
N ASN A 174 20.25 -2.03 -11.56
CA ASN A 174 21.35 -1.41 -12.29
C ASN A 174 22.16 -0.57 -11.29
N GLY A 175 23.48 -0.73 -11.28
CA GLY A 175 24.40 -0.07 -10.33
C GLY A 175 24.46 1.46 -10.45
N ASN A 176 23.64 2.10 -11.28
CA ASN A 176 23.56 3.54 -11.51
C ASN A 176 22.46 4.20 -10.67
N VAL A 177 22.43 3.92 -9.37
CA VAL A 177 21.60 4.71 -8.44
C VAL A 177 22.25 6.08 -8.32
N ARG A 178 21.59 7.14 -8.80
CA ARG A 178 22.02 8.53 -8.66
C ARG A 178 21.59 9.07 -7.31
#